data_12394f60050de54fc1c0dfa5349e18a6
#
_entry.id   12394f60050de54fc1c0dfa5349e18a6
#
_cell.length_a   1.000
_cell.length_b   1.000
_cell.length_c   1.000
_cell.angle_alpha   90.00
_cell.angle_beta   90.00
_cell.angle_gamma   90.00
#
_symmetry.space_group_name_H-M   'P 1'
#
loop_
_entity.id
_entity.type
_entity.pdbx_description
1 polymer ?
#
loop_
_entity_poly.entity_id
_entity_poly.type
_entity_poly.pdbx_seq_one_letter_code
_entity_poly.pdbx_strand_id
1 'polypeptide(L)'
;HEHHEHRRARGILDMIVQSNLPERVKSRSQAVFYAIAQAEAKIHGMDVDSVHFHEVGAMDSIVDIIGVCLALESLDVDEVWASPVPTGRGRVSIAHGRYPIPAPATAELLRGIPLSDLDAEGELTTPTGAGFLAVLVRGFTPMLGFRIDEIGYGAGDKEFEHPNVLRALLVTRNAAESEARGSATASASALASAPREEVVVLECEIDDMTGEVFGYVFNLLLAAGALDVYYTPVYMKKNRPGILVSVMVKAALADACEEILLIETTTLGVRKSVWTRRVLERRMEQVSTRFGTIRVKQGWLGPQMLHQKPEYDDVSQAAKEHGVPFQVVYQAALN
;
A
#
# COMPACT_ATOMS: atom_id res chain seq x y z
N HIS A 1 49.46 -1.39 -4.59
CA HIS A 1 48.59 -0.61 -3.69
C HIS A 1 47.99 0.52 -4.51
N GLU A 2 46.78 0.32 -5.08
CA GLU A 2 45.98 1.40 -5.65
C GLU A 2 45.43 2.20 -4.49
N HIS A 3 45.79 3.46 -4.39
CA HIS A 3 45.20 4.44 -3.51
C HIS A 3 43.78 4.71 -4.01
N HIS A 4 42.79 4.04 -3.42
CA HIS A 4 41.37 4.44 -3.57
C HIS A 4 41.21 5.81 -2.88
N GLU A 5 41.18 6.89 -3.64
CA GLU A 5 40.79 8.21 -3.13
C GLU A 5 39.37 8.14 -2.65
N HIS A 6 39.15 8.08 -1.35
CA HIS A 6 37.87 8.21 -0.73
C HIS A 6 37.35 9.65 -0.91
N ARG A 7 36.43 9.83 -1.84
CA ARG A 7 35.84 11.15 -2.10
C ARG A 7 34.76 11.45 -1.07
N ARG A 8 34.70 12.71 -0.62
CA ARG A 8 33.63 13.20 0.26
C ARG A 8 32.31 13.27 -0.52
N ALA A 9 31.21 12.98 0.14
CA ALA A 9 29.86 13.05 -0.45
C ALA A 9 29.63 14.38 -1.19
N ARG A 10 29.98 15.51 -0.56
CA ARG A 10 29.88 16.84 -1.14
C ARG A 10 30.63 16.98 -2.47
N GLY A 11 31.85 16.46 -2.56
CA GLY A 11 32.65 16.56 -3.80
C GLY A 11 32.03 15.82 -4.97
N ILE A 12 31.36 14.68 -4.72
CA ILE A 12 30.61 13.94 -5.77
C ILE A 12 29.37 14.71 -6.20
N LEU A 13 28.61 15.24 -5.26
CA LEU A 13 27.43 16.04 -5.55
C LEU A 13 27.76 17.29 -6.37
N ASP A 14 28.83 18.03 -5.98
CA ASP A 14 29.32 19.20 -6.71
C ASP A 14 29.76 18.85 -8.14
N MET A 15 30.44 17.71 -8.33
CA MET A 15 30.85 17.21 -9.64
C MET A 15 29.64 16.91 -10.54
N ILE A 16 28.58 16.32 -10.01
CA ILE A 16 27.35 16.05 -10.75
C ILE A 16 26.67 17.35 -11.17
N VAL A 17 26.59 18.35 -10.28
CA VAL A 17 26.01 19.67 -10.58
C VAL A 17 26.76 20.34 -11.74
N GLN A 18 28.09 20.32 -11.70
CA GLN A 18 28.96 20.99 -12.67
C GLN A 18 29.07 20.23 -14.01
N SER A 19 28.58 19.01 -14.08
CA SER A 19 28.64 18.17 -15.29
C SER A 19 27.71 18.69 -16.40
N ASN A 20 27.94 18.24 -17.62
CA ASN A 20 27.05 18.50 -18.79
C ASN A 20 25.93 17.45 -18.92
N LEU A 21 25.57 16.74 -17.84
CA LEU A 21 24.49 15.77 -17.85
C LEU A 21 23.11 16.45 -17.96
N PRO A 22 22.09 15.78 -18.54
CA PRO A 22 20.72 16.26 -18.51
C PRO A 22 20.24 16.53 -17.08
N GLU A 23 19.42 17.57 -16.89
CA GLU A 23 18.97 17.99 -15.55
C GLU A 23 18.25 16.87 -14.78
N ARG A 24 17.46 16.06 -15.46
CA ARG A 24 16.76 14.90 -14.87
C ARG A 24 17.75 13.83 -14.38
N VAL A 25 18.84 13.62 -15.12
CA VAL A 25 19.93 12.70 -14.72
C VAL A 25 20.66 13.25 -13.50
N LYS A 26 21.01 14.54 -13.50
CA LYS A 26 21.63 15.19 -12.33
C LYS A 26 20.76 15.03 -11.10
N SER A 27 19.49 15.40 -11.19
CA SER A 27 18.53 15.33 -10.08
C SER A 27 18.39 13.91 -9.52
N ARG A 28 18.23 12.91 -10.39
CA ARG A 28 18.13 11.50 -9.99
C ARG A 28 19.41 11.00 -9.32
N SER A 29 20.56 11.26 -9.93
CA SER A 29 21.87 10.82 -9.40
C SER A 29 22.17 11.46 -8.06
N GLN A 30 21.97 12.78 -7.92
CA GLN A 30 22.14 13.47 -6.66
C GLN A 30 21.24 12.93 -5.56
N ALA A 31 19.97 12.64 -5.86
CA ALA A 31 19.04 12.09 -4.90
C ALA A 31 19.48 10.72 -4.38
N VAL A 32 19.99 9.83 -5.26
CA VAL A 32 20.52 8.52 -4.88
C VAL A 32 21.75 8.66 -3.99
N PHE A 33 22.73 9.49 -4.40
CA PHE A 33 23.95 9.72 -3.59
C PHE A 33 23.60 10.34 -2.24
N TYR A 34 22.69 11.28 -2.19
CA TYR A 34 22.26 11.94 -0.96
C TYR A 34 21.58 10.96 0.01
N ALA A 35 20.71 10.09 -0.50
CA ALA A 35 20.08 9.06 0.31
C ALA A 35 21.08 8.10 0.93
N ILE A 36 22.09 7.67 0.16
CA ILE A 36 23.17 6.80 0.66
C ILE A 36 24.01 7.55 1.71
N ALA A 37 24.36 8.83 1.45
CA ALA A 37 25.09 9.66 2.39
C ALA A 37 24.32 9.87 3.71
N GLN A 38 23.02 10.06 3.67
CA GLN A 38 22.17 10.15 4.85
C GLN A 38 22.17 8.86 5.68
N ALA A 39 22.09 7.70 5.01
CA ALA A 39 22.15 6.41 5.68
C ALA A 39 23.49 6.21 6.40
N GLU A 40 24.60 6.48 5.71
CA GLU A 40 25.95 6.41 6.28
C GLU A 40 26.16 7.41 7.42
N ALA A 41 25.73 8.68 7.24
CA ALA A 41 25.80 9.71 8.26
C ALA A 41 25.11 9.29 9.56
N LYS A 42 23.94 8.69 9.43
CA LYS A 42 23.16 8.20 10.57
C LYS A 42 23.85 7.06 11.30
N ILE A 43 24.46 6.12 10.58
CA ILE A 43 25.15 4.97 11.16
C ILE A 43 26.42 5.40 11.90
N HIS A 44 27.16 6.35 11.33
CA HIS A 44 28.40 6.84 11.89
C HIS A 44 28.22 8.01 12.88
N GLY A 45 27.01 8.53 13.05
CA GLY A 45 26.73 9.65 13.95
C GLY A 45 27.43 10.95 13.55
N MET A 46 27.58 11.19 12.23
CA MET A 46 28.29 12.36 11.69
C MET A 46 27.37 13.20 10.78
N ASP A 47 27.85 14.38 10.42
CA ASP A 47 27.16 15.24 9.45
C ASP A 47 27.24 14.65 8.03
N VAL A 48 26.16 14.77 7.25
CA VAL A 48 26.05 14.22 5.88
C VAL A 48 27.15 14.78 4.96
N ASP A 49 27.49 16.06 5.09
CA ASP A 49 28.53 16.71 4.28
C ASP A 49 29.94 16.18 4.58
N SER A 50 30.12 15.57 5.75
CA SER A 50 31.38 15.02 6.24
C SER A 50 31.54 13.53 5.95
N VAL A 51 30.52 12.87 5.41
CA VAL A 51 30.56 11.45 5.11
C VAL A 51 31.61 11.16 4.05
N HIS A 52 32.48 10.21 4.39
CA HIS A 52 33.39 9.56 3.42
C HIS A 52 32.74 8.25 3.00
N PHE A 53 32.47 8.12 1.72
CA PHE A 53 31.95 6.86 1.19
C PHE A 53 33.05 5.81 1.20
N HIS A 54 32.90 4.78 2.00
CA HIS A 54 33.86 3.68 2.07
C HIS A 54 33.65 2.63 0.97
N GLU A 55 32.38 2.46 0.56
CA GLU A 55 31.95 1.48 -0.44
C GLU A 55 31.41 2.12 -1.72
N VAL A 56 30.76 3.28 -1.64
CA VAL A 56 30.05 3.94 -2.75
C VAL A 56 30.81 5.16 -3.32
N GLY A 57 31.94 5.53 -2.71
CA GLY A 57 32.81 6.63 -3.16
C GLY A 57 33.84 6.25 -4.23
N ALA A 58 33.95 4.98 -4.54
CA ALA A 58 34.76 4.50 -5.63
C ALA A 58 34.23 4.94 -7.00
N MET A 59 35.13 5.07 -7.99
CA MET A 59 34.75 5.50 -9.33
C MET A 59 33.64 4.61 -9.94
N ASP A 60 33.68 3.32 -9.65
CA ASP A 60 32.73 2.32 -10.14
C ASP A 60 31.32 2.67 -9.72
N SER A 61 31.07 2.94 -8.42
CA SER A 61 29.76 3.30 -7.91
C SER A 61 29.24 4.63 -8.48
N ILE A 62 30.16 5.58 -8.75
CA ILE A 62 29.81 6.85 -9.39
C ILE A 62 29.33 6.60 -10.83
N VAL A 63 30.06 5.77 -11.57
CA VAL A 63 29.72 5.40 -12.94
C VAL A 63 28.41 4.61 -12.96
N ASP A 64 28.22 3.69 -12.04
CA ASP A 64 27.00 2.88 -11.95
C ASP A 64 25.76 3.75 -11.69
N ILE A 65 25.83 4.66 -10.70
CA ILE A 65 24.69 5.51 -10.35
C ILE A 65 24.33 6.46 -11.50
N ILE A 66 25.31 7.14 -12.07
CA ILE A 66 25.08 8.05 -13.19
C ILE A 66 24.66 7.26 -14.44
N GLY A 67 25.27 6.10 -14.69
CA GLY A 67 24.99 5.24 -15.83
C GLY A 67 23.53 4.73 -15.84
N VAL A 68 23.03 4.26 -14.69
CA VAL A 68 21.64 3.84 -14.55
C VAL A 68 20.70 5.03 -14.78
N CYS A 69 21.00 6.20 -14.21
CA CYS A 69 20.18 7.40 -14.43
C CYS A 69 20.17 7.86 -15.90
N LEU A 70 21.34 7.75 -16.60
CA LEU A 70 21.44 8.01 -18.04
C LEU A 70 20.65 6.99 -18.86
N ALA A 71 20.72 5.71 -18.52
CA ALA A 71 19.93 4.67 -19.20
C ALA A 71 18.43 4.89 -19.06
N LEU A 72 17.95 5.23 -17.87
CA LEU A 72 16.55 5.58 -17.65
C LEU A 72 16.12 6.81 -18.45
N GLU A 73 17.01 7.80 -18.60
CA GLU A 73 16.75 8.98 -19.43
C GLU A 73 16.71 8.64 -20.92
N SER A 74 17.68 7.84 -21.40
CA SER A 74 17.78 7.42 -22.79
C SER A 74 16.61 6.54 -23.23
N LEU A 75 16.01 5.79 -22.31
CA LEU A 75 14.82 4.97 -22.54
C LEU A 75 13.51 5.72 -22.31
N ASP A 76 13.59 7.02 -22.01
CA ASP A 76 12.44 7.89 -21.70
C ASP A 76 11.50 7.30 -20.62
N VAL A 77 12.11 6.76 -19.56
CA VAL A 77 11.37 6.13 -18.45
C VAL A 77 10.79 7.18 -17.52
N ASP A 78 9.46 7.21 -17.41
CA ASP A 78 8.73 8.10 -16.52
C ASP A 78 8.73 7.60 -15.06
N GLU A 79 8.46 6.33 -14.84
CA GLU A 79 8.29 5.72 -13.52
C GLU A 79 9.07 4.42 -13.41
N VAL A 80 9.61 4.16 -12.24
CA VAL A 80 10.27 2.90 -11.89
C VAL A 80 9.42 2.16 -10.86
N TRP A 81 9.18 0.88 -11.12
CA TRP A 81 8.45 -0.03 -10.24
C TRP A 81 9.33 -1.23 -9.91
N ALA A 82 9.20 -1.80 -8.72
CA ALA A 82 9.98 -2.96 -8.33
C ALA A 82 9.10 -4.05 -7.69
N SER A 83 9.61 -5.28 -7.73
CA SER A 83 9.14 -6.37 -6.88
C SER A 83 9.63 -6.18 -5.44
N PRO A 84 9.08 -6.90 -4.43
CA PRO A 84 9.68 -7.00 -3.11
C PRO A 84 11.16 -7.38 -3.19
N VAL A 85 12.00 -6.82 -2.32
CA VAL A 85 13.45 -6.77 -2.44
C VAL A 85 14.10 -7.96 -1.73
N PRO A 86 14.92 -8.80 -2.43
CA PRO A 86 15.70 -9.84 -1.78
C PRO A 86 16.94 -9.24 -1.12
N THR A 87 17.14 -9.47 0.17
CA THR A 87 18.36 -9.03 0.88
C THR A 87 19.45 -10.10 0.90
N GLY A 88 19.03 -11.36 0.85
CA GLY A 88 19.90 -12.49 1.16
C GLY A 88 20.11 -12.69 2.66
N ARG A 89 20.98 -13.65 3.03
CA ARG A 89 21.30 -13.98 4.43
C ARG A 89 22.80 -14.24 4.64
N GLY A 90 23.21 -14.32 5.89
CA GLY A 90 24.58 -14.57 6.28
C GLY A 90 25.30 -13.30 6.73
N ARG A 91 26.56 -13.14 6.35
CA ARG A 91 27.40 -12.00 6.75
C ARG A 91 28.20 -11.47 5.57
N VAL A 92 28.34 -10.14 5.53
CA VAL A 92 29.17 -9.41 4.58
C VAL A 92 30.35 -8.76 5.31
N SER A 93 31.53 -8.77 4.69
CA SER A 93 32.70 -8.04 5.19
C SER A 93 32.77 -6.68 4.52
N ILE A 94 32.67 -5.63 5.31
CA ILE A 94 32.74 -4.23 4.90
C ILE A 94 33.93 -3.55 5.58
N ALA A 95 34.23 -2.30 5.25
CA ALA A 95 35.39 -1.57 5.74
C ALA A 95 35.56 -1.58 7.28
N HIS A 96 34.45 -1.65 8.02
CA HIS A 96 34.40 -1.59 9.47
C HIS A 96 34.23 -2.96 10.16
N GLY A 97 34.36 -4.06 9.43
CA GLY A 97 34.26 -5.41 9.98
C GLY A 97 33.20 -6.30 9.27
N ARG A 98 32.80 -7.35 9.98
CA ARG A 98 31.88 -8.37 9.45
C ARG A 98 30.51 -8.20 10.04
N TYR A 99 29.52 -7.84 9.19
CA TYR A 99 28.14 -7.53 9.59
C TYR A 99 27.14 -8.55 9.07
N PRO A 100 26.00 -8.71 9.75
CA PRO A 100 24.89 -9.49 9.20
C PRO A 100 24.31 -8.81 7.96
N ILE A 101 23.74 -9.62 7.07
CA ILE A 101 23.01 -9.15 5.88
C ILE A 101 21.54 -8.93 6.26
N PRO A 102 20.93 -7.80 5.83
CA PRO A 102 21.53 -6.70 5.06
C PRO A 102 22.52 -5.85 5.89
N ALA A 103 23.53 -5.29 5.22
CA ALA A 103 24.49 -4.37 5.85
C ALA A 103 23.76 -3.15 6.45
N PRO A 104 24.33 -2.45 7.47
CA PRO A 104 23.62 -1.38 8.18
C PRO A 104 23.08 -0.27 7.26
N ALA A 105 23.87 0.20 6.28
CA ALA A 105 23.43 1.22 5.32
C ALA A 105 22.29 0.71 4.43
N THR A 106 22.41 -0.52 3.94
CA THR A 106 21.37 -1.18 3.15
C THR A 106 20.08 -1.32 3.95
N ALA A 107 20.16 -1.74 5.22
CA ALA A 107 19.00 -1.88 6.10
C ALA A 107 18.30 -0.52 6.34
N GLU A 108 19.07 0.55 6.53
CA GLU A 108 18.51 1.89 6.73
C GLU A 108 17.81 2.40 5.45
N LEU A 109 18.41 2.20 4.28
CA LEU A 109 17.84 2.57 2.98
C LEU A 109 16.56 1.78 2.65
N LEU A 110 16.46 0.52 3.09
CA LEU A 110 15.31 -0.34 2.84
C LEU A 110 14.15 -0.13 3.85
N ARG A 111 14.22 0.84 4.73
CA ARG A 111 13.12 1.12 5.69
C ARG A 111 11.81 1.42 4.98
N GLY A 112 10.76 0.64 5.31
CA GLY A 112 9.43 0.78 4.69
C GLY A 112 9.30 0.14 3.31
N ILE A 113 10.36 -0.46 2.77
CA ILE A 113 10.36 -1.19 1.50
C ILE A 113 10.03 -2.67 1.78
N PRO A 114 9.09 -3.28 1.05
CA PRO A 114 8.74 -4.69 1.24
C PRO A 114 9.91 -5.59 0.83
N LEU A 115 10.23 -6.55 1.69
CA LEU A 115 11.28 -7.54 1.43
C LEU A 115 10.67 -8.83 0.86
N SER A 116 11.44 -9.53 0.03
CA SER A 116 11.06 -10.85 -0.46
C SER A 116 11.62 -11.95 0.44
N ASP A 117 11.04 -13.13 0.33
CA ASP A 117 11.42 -14.34 1.04
C ASP A 117 12.48 -15.18 0.34
N LEU A 118 13.16 -14.64 -0.69
CA LEU A 118 14.21 -15.36 -1.42
C LEU A 118 15.36 -15.71 -0.48
N ASP A 119 15.54 -16.99 -0.20
CA ASP A 119 16.59 -17.51 0.67
C ASP A 119 17.85 -17.82 -0.13
N ALA A 120 18.84 -16.95 -0.04
CA ALA A 120 20.15 -17.13 -0.65
C ALA A 120 21.28 -16.70 0.30
N GLU A 121 22.37 -17.45 0.33
CA GLU A 121 23.54 -17.11 1.16
C GLU A 121 24.41 -16.08 0.46
N GLY A 122 24.50 -14.89 1.04
CA GLY A 122 25.25 -13.75 0.52
C GLY A 122 24.37 -12.52 0.37
N GLU A 123 24.99 -11.38 0.14
CA GLU A 123 24.32 -10.11 -0.09
C GLU A 123 23.73 -10.08 -1.51
N LEU A 124 22.43 -9.90 -1.62
CA LEU A 124 21.70 -9.77 -2.89
C LEU A 124 21.38 -8.32 -3.25
N THR A 125 21.24 -7.46 -2.24
CA THR A 125 21.01 -6.03 -2.43
C THR A 125 22.08 -5.24 -1.70
N THR A 126 22.89 -4.51 -2.48
CA THR A 126 23.96 -3.64 -2.00
C THR A 126 23.45 -2.27 -1.57
N PRO A 127 24.23 -1.44 -0.86
CA PRO A 127 23.87 -0.05 -0.56
C PRO A 127 23.50 0.77 -1.80
N THR A 128 24.23 0.60 -2.90
CA THR A 128 23.92 1.27 -4.19
C THR A 128 22.55 0.85 -4.73
N GLY A 129 22.29 -0.46 -4.77
CA GLY A 129 20.99 -1.00 -5.20
C GLY A 129 19.85 -0.51 -4.31
N ALA A 130 20.04 -0.53 -2.98
CA ALA A 130 19.07 -0.02 -2.02
C ALA A 130 18.81 1.49 -2.20
N GLY A 131 19.83 2.28 -2.54
CA GLY A 131 19.70 3.71 -2.84
C GLY A 131 18.80 3.98 -4.04
N PHE A 132 18.94 3.20 -5.13
CA PHE A 132 18.02 3.28 -6.26
C PHE A 132 16.58 2.94 -5.88
N LEU A 133 16.40 1.87 -5.12
CA LEU A 133 15.07 1.44 -4.67
C LEU A 133 14.40 2.48 -3.78
N ALA A 134 15.15 3.10 -2.87
CA ALA A 134 14.63 4.10 -1.95
C ALA A 134 14.21 5.40 -2.63
N VAL A 135 14.88 5.77 -3.73
CA VAL A 135 14.73 7.09 -4.37
C VAL A 135 13.89 7.04 -5.65
N LEU A 136 14.14 6.06 -6.53
CA LEU A 136 13.56 6.05 -7.86
C LEU A 136 12.30 5.21 -7.96
N VAL A 137 12.09 4.24 -7.06
CA VAL A 137 10.95 3.34 -7.13
C VAL A 137 9.71 4.02 -6.57
N ARG A 138 8.68 4.12 -7.43
CA ARG A 138 7.38 4.69 -7.08
C ARG A 138 6.51 3.74 -6.25
N GLY A 139 6.67 2.43 -6.44
CA GLY A 139 5.90 1.44 -5.71
C GLY A 139 6.37 0.01 -5.96
N PHE A 140 5.95 -0.85 -5.04
CA PHE A 140 6.29 -2.28 -5.02
C PHE A 140 5.01 -3.08 -5.20
N THR A 141 4.63 -3.40 -6.44
CA THR A 141 3.38 -4.09 -6.74
C THR A 141 3.58 -5.19 -7.79
N PRO A 142 2.67 -6.18 -7.85
CA PRO A 142 2.59 -7.07 -9.00
C PRO A 142 2.37 -6.29 -10.30
N MET A 143 2.93 -6.80 -11.40
CA MET A 143 2.87 -6.17 -12.74
C MET A 143 1.50 -6.35 -13.42
N LEU A 144 0.42 -5.93 -12.78
CA LEU A 144 -0.92 -5.98 -13.35
C LEU A 144 -1.18 -4.74 -14.23
N GLY A 145 -1.72 -4.95 -15.44
CA GLY A 145 -2.09 -3.87 -16.36
C GLY A 145 -0.91 -3.27 -17.15
N PHE A 146 0.24 -3.95 -17.18
CA PHE A 146 1.39 -3.57 -18.00
C PHE A 146 1.58 -4.55 -19.18
N ARG A 147 2.02 -4.01 -20.31
CA ARG A 147 2.54 -4.78 -21.43
C ARG A 147 4.06 -4.70 -21.39
N ILE A 148 4.74 -5.85 -21.48
CA ILE A 148 6.20 -5.90 -21.58
C ILE A 148 6.59 -5.57 -23.03
N ASP A 149 7.42 -4.56 -23.21
CA ASP A 149 7.94 -4.15 -24.52
C ASP A 149 9.37 -4.68 -24.72
N GLU A 150 10.23 -4.58 -23.69
CA GLU A 150 11.62 -5.04 -23.74
C GLU A 150 12.03 -5.70 -22.43
N ILE A 151 13.01 -6.61 -22.48
CA ILE A 151 13.54 -7.32 -21.32
C ILE A 151 15.07 -7.23 -21.34
N GLY A 152 15.65 -6.76 -20.25
CA GLY A 152 17.09 -6.73 -20.02
C GLY A 152 17.48 -7.55 -18.78
N TYR A 153 18.69 -8.12 -18.81
CA TYR A 153 19.24 -8.85 -17.69
C TYR A 153 20.65 -8.34 -17.37
N GLY A 154 20.92 -8.09 -16.10
CA GLY A 154 22.25 -7.82 -15.58
C GLY A 154 22.66 -8.98 -14.66
N ALA A 155 23.78 -9.65 -14.96
CA ALA A 155 24.29 -10.75 -14.17
C ALA A 155 25.26 -10.23 -13.09
N GLY A 156 25.19 -10.82 -11.90
CA GLY A 156 26.22 -10.63 -10.86
C GLY A 156 27.27 -11.74 -10.89
N ASP A 157 28.40 -11.50 -10.25
CA ASP A 157 29.57 -12.40 -10.28
C ASP A 157 29.44 -13.62 -9.35
N LYS A 158 28.55 -13.58 -8.37
CA LYS A 158 28.35 -14.68 -7.42
C LYS A 158 27.49 -15.77 -8.02
N GLU A 159 27.89 -17.03 -7.79
CA GLU A 159 27.10 -18.20 -8.16
C GLU A 159 26.18 -18.61 -7.02
N PHE A 160 24.90 -18.84 -7.34
CA PHE A 160 23.86 -19.36 -6.46
C PHE A 160 23.15 -20.57 -7.12
N GLU A 161 22.34 -21.30 -6.39
CA GLU A 161 21.51 -22.35 -6.96
C GLU A 161 20.47 -21.83 -7.98
N HIS A 162 20.14 -20.56 -7.91
CA HIS A 162 19.29 -19.82 -8.84
C HIS A 162 20.11 -18.79 -9.62
N PRO A 163 19.64 -18.34 -10.80
CA PRO A 163 20.33 -17.30 -11.57
C PRO A 163 20.52 -16.01 -10.76
N ASN A 164 21.77 -15.55 -10.65
CA ASN A 164 22.11 -14.27 -10.02
C ASN A 164 21.98 -13.14 -11.04
N VAL A 165 20.74 -12.71 -11.27
CA VAL A 165 20.44 -11.69 -12.30
C VAL A 165 19.43 -10.66 -11.78
N LEU A 166 19.67 -9.40 -12.12
CA LEU A 166 18.66 -8.36 -12.09
C LEU A 166 17.93 -8.36 -13.44
N ARG A 167 16.62 -8.53 -13.42
CA ARG A 167 15.79 -8.43 -14.61
C ARG A 167 15.12 -7.06 -14.67
N ALA A 168 15.42 -6.28 -15.69
CA ALA A 168 14.78 -5.03 -16.01
C ALA A 168 13.75 -5.25 -17.12
N LEU A 169 12.55 -4.73 -16.95
CA LEU A 169 11.46 -4.81 -17.90
C LEU A 169 11.07 -3.40 -18.31
N LEU A 170 11.21 -3.07 -19.60
CA LEU A 170 10.58 -1.90 -20.14
C LEU A 170 9.12 -2.23 -20.42
N VAL A 171 8.23 -1.47 -19.81
CA VAL A 171 6.80 -1.77 -19.86
C VAL A 171 6.00 -0.54 -20.22
N THR A 172 4.97 -0.73 -21.02
CA THR A 172 3.97 0.29 -21.30
C THR A 172 2.67 -0.04 -20.57
N ARG A 173 2.08 0.98 -19.96
CA ARG A 173 0.76 0.82 -19.34
C ARG A 173 -0.31 0.83 -20.42
N ASN A 174 -1.24 -0.14 -20.41
CA ASN A 174 -2.33 -0.21 -21.38
C ASN A 174 -3.22 1.05 -21.29
N ALA A 175 -3.34 1.78 -22.42
CA ALA A 175 -4.08 3.06 -22.47
C ALA A 175 -5.58 2.93 -22.11
N ALA A 176 -6.22 1.81 -22.42
CA ALA A 176 -7.63 1.55 -22.07
C ALA A 176 -7.87 1.44 -20.55
N GLU A 177 -6.85 1.07 -19.77
CA GLU A 177 -6.88 1.09 -18.29
C GLU A 177 -6.34 2.42 -17.73
N SER A 178 -5.63 3.20 -18.55
CA SER A 178 -5.11 4.53 -18.21
C SER A 178 -6.21 5.57 -18.13
N GLU A 179 -7.22 5.53 -18.99
CA GLU A 179 -8.38 6.46 -18.91
C GLU A 179 -9.26 6.16 -17.70
N ALA A 180 -9.45 4.89 -17.36
CA ALA A 180 -10.09 4.48 -16.11
C ALA A 180 -9.22 4.81 -14.87
N ARG A 181 -7.90 4.94 -15.01
CA ARG A 181 -6.93 5.23 -13.94
C ARG A 181 -6.27 6.62 -14.01
N GLY A 182 -6.42 7.38 -15.08
CA GLY A 182 -6.13 8.82 -15.10
C GLY A 182 -7.00 9.58 -14.08
N SER A 183 -8.20 9.06 -13.84
CA SER A 183 -9.01 9.26 -12.64
C SER A 183 -8.36 8.62 -11.39
N ALA A 184 -7.61 7.53 -11.51
CA ALA A 184 -7.07 6.74 -10.40
C ALA A 184 -5.69 7.20 -9.87
N THR A 185 -4.92 8.03 -10.58
CA THR A 185 -3.68 8.61 -10.01
C THR A 185 -3.96 9.83 -9.14
N ALA A 186 -4.97 10.63 -9.47
CA ALA A 186 -5.57 11.55 -8.51
C ALA A 186 -6.23 10.78 -7.35
N SER A 187 -6.85 9.61 -7.64
CA SER A 187 -7.43 8.70 -6.65
C SER A 187 -6.39 7.96 -5.80
N ALA A 188 -5.20 7.61 -6.31
CA ALA A 188 -4.17 6.93 -5.49
C ALA A 188 -3.54 7.88 -4.47
N SER A 189 -3.34 9.16 -4.82
CA SER A 189 -2.95 10.21 -3.88
C SER A 189 -4.10 10.52 -2.91
N ALA A 190 -5.34 10.59 -3.40
CA ALA A 190 -6.53 10.79 -2.57
C ALA A 190 -6.83 9.54 -1.70
N LEU A 191 -6.59 8.31 -2.21
CA LEU A 191 -6.65 7.08 -1.42
C LEU A 191 -5.54 7.02 -0.36
N ALA A 192 -4.32 7.49 -0.66
CA ALA A 192 -3.26 7.57 0.34
C ALA A 192 -3.60 8.55 1.47
N SER A 193 -4.30 9.65 1.14
CA SER A 193 -4.77 10.67 2.08
C SER A 193 -6.14 10.36 2.71
N ALA A 194 -6.90 9.39 2.19
CA ALA A 194 -8.18 9.01 2.77
C ALA A 194 -7.97 8.46 4.20
N PRO A 195 -8.75 8.92 5.17
CA PRO A 195 -8.59 8.52 6.55
C PRO A 195 -8.76 7.01 6.69
N ARG A 196 -7.80 6.38 7.36
CA ARG A 196 -7.92 5.02 7.84
C ARG A 196 -8.54 5.08 9.23
N GLU A 197 -9.55 4.28 9.45
CA GLU A 197 -10.11 4.09 10.79
C GLU A 197 -9.88 2.64 11.25
N GLU A 198 -9.64 2.48 12.53
CA GLU A 198 -9.60 1.17 13.17
C GLU A 198 -11.00 0.83 13.67
N VAL A 199 -11.39 -0.41 13.44
CA VAL A 199 -12.64 -0.98 13.92
C VAL A 199 -12.34 -2.31 14.62
N VAL A 200 -13.16 -2.65 15.57
CA VAL A 200 -13.13 -3.96 16.24
C VAL A 200 -14.15 -4.86 15.55
N VAL A 201 -13.74 -6.08 15.27
CA VAL A 201 -14.63 -7.15 14.80
C VAL A 201 -14.76 -8.16 15.92
N LEU A 202 -16.00 -8.38 16.36
CA LEU A 202 -16.39 -9.40 17.33
C LEU A 202 -17.03 -10.56 16.57
N GLU A 203 -16.62 -11.79 16.91
CA GLU A 203 -17.12 -12.99 16.25
C GLU A 203 -17.43 -14.09 17.26
N CYS A 204 -18.55 -14.77 17.06
CA CYS A 204 -18.88 -15.99 17.76
C CYS A 204 -19.65 -16.96 16.86
N GLU A 205 -19.50 -18.27 17.12
CA GLU A 205 -20.15 -19.33 16.38
C GLU A 205 -21.23 -19.97 17.26
N ILE A 206 -22.43 -20.15 16.71
CA ILE A 206 -23.61 -20.61 17.44
C ILE A 206 -24.32 -21.70 16.63
N ASP A 207 -24.58 -22.87 17.23
CA ASP A 207 -25.22 -24.03 16.59
C ASP A 207 -26.56 -24.46 17.27
N ASP A 208 -27.03 -23.70 18.26
CA ASP A 208 -28.18 -24.08 19.11
C ASP A 208 -29.15 -22.92 19.39
N MET A 209 -29.20 -21.91 18.50
CA MET A 209 -30.06 -20.75 18.64
C MET A 209 -31.06 -20.63 17.45
N THR A 210 -32.30 -20.16 17.72
CA THR A 210 -33.32 -19.99 16.69
C THR A 210 -33.11 -18.72 15.88
N GLY A 211 -33.60 -18.71 14.64
CA GLY A 211 -33.50 -17.54 13.74
C GLY A 211 -34.17 -16.27 14.31
N GLU A 212 -35.23 -16.42 15.13
CA GLU A 212 -35.92 -15.28 15.77
C GLU A 212 -35.01 -14.56 16.77
N VAL A 213 -34.22 -15.34 17.55
CA VAL A 213 -33.26 -14.77 18.51
C VAL A 213 -32.12 -14.06 17.79
N PHE A 214 -31.65 -14.60 16.67
CA PHE A 214 -30.67 -13.88 15.83
C PHE A 214 -31.19 -12.53 15.36
N GLY A 215 -32.48 -12.45 14.94
CA GLY A 215 -33.12 -11.19 14.54
C GLY A 215 -33.23 -10.18 15.69
N TYR A 216 -33.51 -10.66 16.90
CA TYR A 216 -33.54 -9.84 18.11
C TYR A 216 -32.15 -9.27 18.45
N VAL A 217 -31.16 -10.14 18.51
CA VAL A 217 -29.75 -9.76 18.81
C VAL A 217 -29.20 -8.77 17.76
N PHE A 218 -29.54 -8.98 16.50
CA PHE A 218 -29.19 -8.04 15.40
C PHE A 218 -29.62 -6.61 15.73
N ASN A 219 -30.88 -6.44 16.11
CA ASN A 219 -31.42 -5.12 16.43
C ASN A 219 -30.77 -4.50 17.68
N LEU A 220 -30.49 -5.29 18.70
CA LEU A 220 -29.81 -4.84 19.91
C LEU A 220 -28.39 -4.33 19.60
N LEU A 221 -27.63 -5.08 18.79
CA LEU A 221 -26.27 -4.73 18.41
C LEU A 221 -26.24 -3.42 17.59
N LEU A 222 -27.16 -3.25 16.64
CA LEU A 222 -27.28 -2.00 15.90
C LEU A 222 -27.66 -0.82 16.80
N ALA A 223 -28.59 -1.03 17.75
CA ALA A 223 -28.98 -0.03 18.73
C ALA A 223 -27.83 0.36 19.67
N ALA A 224 -26.93 -0.59 20.01
CA ALA A 224 -25.71 -0.36 20.79
C ALA A 224 -24.60 0.35 20.00
N GLY A 225 -24.82 0.63 18.71
CA GLY A 225 -23.90 1.37 17.86
C GLY A 225 -22.93 0.52 17.02
N ALA A 226 -23.27 -0.75 16.79
CA ALA A 226 -22.54 -1.56 15.81
C ALA A 226 -22.60 -0.87 14.44
N LEU A 227 -21.48 -0.86 13.75
CA LEU A 227 -21.36 -0.28 12.41
C LEU A 227 -21.94 -1.22 11.35
N ASP A 228 -21.82 -2.51 11.60
CA ASP A 228 -22.37 -3.57 10.76
C ASP A 228 -22.53 -4.86 11.58
N VAL A 229 -23.54 -5.66 11.25
CA VAL A 229 -23.80 -6.98 11.81
C VAL A 229 -24.19 -7.90 10.67
N TYR A 230 -23.53 -9.03 10.53
CA TYR A 230 -23.87 -10.01 9.50
C TYR A 230 -23.67 -11.45 9.97
N TYR A 231 -24.35 -12.35 9.30
CA TYR A 231 -24.39 -13.76 9.62
C TYR A 231 -23.82 -14.59 8.47
N THR A 232 -22.93 -15.53 8.80
CA THR A 232 -22.36 -16.46 7.84
C THR A 232 -22.69 -17.89 8.26
N PRO A 233 -23.37 -18.70 7.42
CA PRO A 233 -23.56 -20.12 7.68
C PRO A 233 -22.21 -20.84 7.72
N VAL A 234 -22.01 -21.65 8.76
CA VAL A 234 -20.79 -22.43 8.98
C VAL A 234 -21.11 -23.86 9.39
N TYR A 235 -20.15 -24.77 9.22
CA TYR A 235 -20.18 -26.10 9.81
C TYR A 235 -19.21 -26.14 11.00
N MET A 236 -19.73 -26.43 12.17
CA MET A 236 -18.97 -26.51 13.40
C MET A 236 -18.50 -27.96 13.67
N LYS A 237 -17.80 -28.17 14.80
CA LYS A 237 -17.39 -29.51 15.25
C LYS A 237 -18.56 -30.48 15.22
N LYS A 238 -18.30 -31.75 14.96
CA LYS A 238 -19.29 -32.83 14.80
C LYS A 238 -20.27 -32.62 13.65
N ASN A 239 -19.86 -31.84 12.61
CA ASN A 239 -20.65 -31.51 11.42
C ASN A 239 -21.99 -30.83 11.73
N ARG A 240 -22.08 -30.07 12.82
CA ARG A 240 -23.29 -29.31 13.13
C ARG A 240 -23.35 -28.02 12.29
N PRO A 241 -24.45 -27.78 11.58
CA PRO A 241 -24.66 -26.48 10.99
C PRO A 241 -24.78 -25.42 12.08
N GLY A 242 -24.17 -24.28 11.88
CA GLY A 242 -24.19 -23.15 12.80
C GLY A 242 -24.10 -21.84 12.05
N ILE A 243 -24.13 -20.76 12.81
CA ILE A 243 -24.03 -19.39 12.30
C ILE A 243 -22.83 -18.71 12.96
N LEU A 244 -21.93 -18.18 12.13
CA LEU A 244 -20.94 -17.21 12.55
C LEU A 244 -21.61 -15.84 12.60
N VAL A 245 -21.67 -15.24 13.78
CA VAL A 245 -22.08 -13.87 14.01
C VAL A 245 -20.84 -12.99 13.93
N SER A 246 -20.83 -12.00 13.05
CA SER A 246 -19.77 -11.01 12.94
C SER A 246 -20.33 -9.61 13.18
N VAL A 247 -19.74 -8.88 14.11
CA VAL A 247 -20.14 -7.53 14.52
C VAL A 247 -18.96 -6.58 14.32
N MET A 248 -19.12 -5.58 13.48
CA MET A 248 -18.14 -4.52 13.30
C MET A 248 -18.54 -3.31 14.14
N VAL A 249 -17.63 -2.82 14.98
CA VAL A 249 -17.93 -1.75 15.94
C VAL A 249 -16.72 -0.86 16.18
N LYS A 250 -16.94 0.40 16.59
CA LYS A 250 -15.84 1.26 17.08
C LYS A 250 -15.29 0.73 18.40
N ALA A 251 -13.99 0.87 18.63
CA ALA A 251 -13.31 0.37 19.82
C ALA A 251 -14.01 0.79 21.14
N ALA A 252 -14.50 2.02 21.21
CA ALA A 252 -15.19 2.55 22.40
C ALA A 252 -16.52 1.84 22.74
N LEU A 253 -17.13 1.13 21.80
CA LEU A 253 -18.43 0.44 21.94
C LEU A 253 -18.28 -1.09 21.90
N ALA A 254 -17.04 -1.59 21.74
CA ALA A 254 -16.79 -3.01 21.57
C ALA A 254 -17.23 -3.84 22.78
N ASP A 255 -16.95 -3.38 23.98
CA ASP A 255 -17.29 -4.10 25.20
C ASP A 255 -18.81 -4.20 25.43
N ALA A 256 -19.56 -3.15 25.07
CA ALA A 256 -21.03 -3.17 25.13
C ALA A 256 -21.63 -4.18 24.12
N CYS A 257 -21.09 -4.25 22.91
CA CYS A 257 -21.54 -5.25 21.93
C CYS A 257 -21.11 -6.67 22.32
N GLU A 258 -19.95 -6.85 22.92
CA GLU A 258 -19.47 -8.12 23.46
C GLU A 258 -20.37 -8.63 24.58
N GLU A 259 -20.79 -7.75 25.50
CA GLU A 259 -21.73 -8.07 26.58
C GLU A 259 -23.10 -8.54 26.01
N ILE A 260 -23.62 -7.87 24.99
CA ILE A 260 -24.86 -8.29 24.31
C ILE A 260 -24.69 -9.70 23.74
N LEU A 261 -23.59 -9.99 23.05
CA LEU A 261 -23.34 -11.32 22.49
C LEU A 261 -23.30 -12.40 23.57
N LEU A 262 -22.66 -12.12 24.69
CA LEU A 262 -22.52 -13.09 25.81
C LEU A 262 -23.82 -13.31 26.60
N ILE A 263 -24.67 -12.27 26.69
CA ILE A 263 -25.92 -12.37 27.49
C ILE A 263 -27.07 -12.87 26.64
N GLU A 264 -27.19 -12.40 25.40
CA GLU A 264 -28.38 -12.61 24.56
C GLU A 264 -28.23 -13.80 23.60
N THR A 265 -27.06 -14.47 23.61
CA THR A 265 -26.82 -15.67 22.78
C THR A 265 -26.39 -16.84 23.62
N THR A 266 -26.30 -18.00 22.97
CA THR A 266 -25.82 -19.23 23.60
C THR A 266 -24.29 -19.39 23.51
N THR A 267 -23.57 -18.41 22.96
CA THR A 267 -22.12 -18.49 22.83
C THR A 267 -21.43 -18.54 24.19
N LEU A 268 -20.36 -19.34 24.28
CA LEU A 268 -19.51 -19.41 25.47
C LEU A 268 -18.29 -18.48 25.37
N GLY A 269 -18.11 -17.80 24.26
CA GLY A 269 -16.97 -16.89 24.05
C GLY A 269 -17.05 -16.11 22.74
N VAL A 270 -16.47 -14.93 22.80
CA VAL A 270 -16.41 -14.00 21.66
C VAL A 270 -14.95 -13.77 21.29
N ARG A 271 -14.62 -13.90 20.01
CA ARG A 271 -13.30 -13.54 19.45
C ARG A 271 -13.30 -12.05 19.12
N LYS A 272 -12.20 -11.38 19.41
CA LYS A 272 -12.03 -9.95 19.18
C LYS A 272 -10.78 -9.71 18.35
N SER A 273 -10.92 -9.01 17.24
CA SER A 273 -9.81 -8.61 16.35
C SER A 273 -9.92 -7.14 15.96
N VAL A 274 -8.78 -6.52 15.67
CA VAL A 274 -8.72 -5.12 15.21
C VAL A 274 -8.45 -5.12 13.73
N TRP A 275 -9.30 -4.44 12.98
CA TRP A 275 -9.19 -4.29 11.53
C TRP A 275 -9.02 -2.83 11.17
N THR A 276 -8.23 -2.58 10.14
CA THR A 276 -8.12 -1.25 9.55
C THR A 276 -8.97 -1.19 8.29
N ARG A 277 -9.85 -0.20 8.19
CA ARG A 277 -10.63 0.05 6.98
C ARG A 277 -10.47 1.48 6.47
N ARG A 278 -10.72 1.69 5.19
CA ARG A 278 -10.91 3.00 4.60
C ARG A 278 -12.39 3.23 4.33
N VAL A 279 -12.85 4.44 4.61
CA VAL A 279 -14.25 4.81 4.42
C VAL A 279 -14.29 6.08 3.56
N LEU A 280 -15.17 6.10 2.57
CA LEU A 280 -15.45 7.31 1.81
C LEU A 280 -16.14 8.33 2.70
N GLU A 281 -15.84 9.61 2.51
CA GLU A 281 -16.63 10.67 3.14
C GLU A 281 -18.06 10.59 2.64
N ARG A 282 -19.01 10.56 3.58
CA ARG A 282 -20.45 10.49 3.26
C ARG A 282 -21.06 11.87 3.32
N ARG A 283 -21.71 12.27 2.25
CA ARG A 283 -22.53 13.49 2.19
C ARG A 283 -23.95 13.12 1.84
N MET A 284 -24.90 13.86 2.39
CA MET A 284 -26.31 13.70 2.09
C MET A 284 -26.78 14.93 1.34
N GLU A 285 -27.29 14.73 0.13
CA GLU A 285 -27.84 15.77 -0.72
C GLU A 285 -29.37 15.59 -0.82
N GLN A 286 -30.10 16.70 -0.91
CA GLN A 286 -31.56 16.69 -1.17
C GLN A 286 -31.79 17.05 -2.62
N VAL A 287 -32.31 16.10 -3.39
CA VAL A 287 -32.62 16.28 -4.81
C VAL A 287 -34.12 16.47 -4.97
N SER A 288 -34.52 17.61 -5.55
CA SER A 288 -35.93 17.88 -5.88
C SER A 288 -36.30 17.17 -7.17
N THR A 289 -37.25 16.26 -7.08
CA THR A 289 -37.78 15.54 -8.22
C THR A 289 -39.27 15.88 -8.44
N ARG A 290 -39.85 15.47 -9.57
CA ARG A 290 -41.30 15.57 -9.81
C ARG A 290 -42.15 14.72 -8.84
N PHE A 291 -41.48 13.87 -8.05
CA PHE A 291 -42.11 13.01 -7.04
C PHE A 291 -41.83 13.49 -5.61
N GLY A 292 -41.35 14.72 -5.45
CA GLY A 292 -40.93 15.27 -4.18
C GLY A 292 -39.41 15.29 -3.99
N THR A 293 -39.01 15.65 -2.78
CA THR A 293 -37.61 15.74 -2.40
C THR A 293 -37.12 14.38 -1.93
N ILE A 294 -36.06 13.89 -2.55
CA ILE A 294 -35.40 12.60 -2.24
C ILE A 294 -34.02 12.86 -1.71
N ARG A 295 -33.68 12.27 -0.58
CA ARG A 295 -32.30 12.29 -0.07
C ARG A 295 -31.41 11.34 -0.88
N VAL A 296 -30.24 11.82 -1.28
CA VAL A 296 -29.26 11.05 -2.04
C VAL A 296 -27.98 11.00 -1.23
N LYS A 297 -27.57 9.80 -0.86
CA LYS A 297 -26.30 9.52 -0.19
C LYS A 297 -25.19 9.51 -1.21
N GLN A 298 -24.15 10.29 -0.98
CA GLN A 298 -22.95 10.38 -1.82
C GLN A 298 -21.74 9.86 -1.09
N GLY A 299 -20.86 9.14 -1.82
CA GLY A 299 -19.56 8.69 -1.37
C GLY A 299 -18.47 9.49 -2.07
N TRP A 300 -17.64 10.20 -1.29
CA TRP A 300 -16.61 11.09 -1.79
C TRP A 300 -15.21 10.59 -1.42
N LEU A 301 -14.28 10.71 -2.37
CA LEU A 301 -12.85 10.51 -2.14
C LEU A 301 -12.14 11.84 -2.40
N GLY A 302 -11.83 12.59 -1.35
CA GLY A 302 -11.37 13.96 -1.48
C GLY A 302 -12.39 14.84 -2.24
N PRO A 303 -12.00 15.50 -3.33
CA PRO A 303 -12.91 16.33 -4.12
C PRO A 303 -13.79 15.54 -5.11
N GLN A 304 -13.57 14.24 -5.28
CA GLN A 304 -14.25 13.42 -6.29
C GLN A 304 -15.40 12.63 -5.68
N MET A 305 -16.61 12.81 -6.22
CA MET A 305 -17.75 11.95 -5.95
C MET A 305 -17.58 10.64 -6.74
N LEU A 306 -17.54 9.50 -6.03
CA LEU A 306 -17.40 8.18 -6.64
C LEU A 306 -18.72 7.45 -6.80
N HIS A 307 -19.64 7.64 -5.83
CA HIS A 307 -20.89 6.94 -5.78
C HIS A 307 -22.01 7.87 -5.30
N GLN A 308 -23.21 7.68 -5.84
CA GLN A 308 -24.41 8.28 -5.31
C GLN A 308 -25.56 7.27 -5.31
N LYS A 309 -26.40 7.32 -4.28
CA LYS A 309 -27.51 6.40 -4.11
C LYS A 309 -28.68 7.12 -3.40
N PRO A 310 -29.86 7.18 -4.03
CA PRO A 310 -31.07 7.66 -3.36
C PRO A 310 -31.44 6.79 -2.16
N GLU A 311 -31.90 7.41 -1.09
CA GLU A 311 -32.34 6.71 0.11
C GLU A 311 -33.60 5.88 -0.18
N TYR A 312 -33.58 4.62 0.21
CA TYR A 312 -34.62 3.65 -0.07
C TYR A 312 -35.98 4.09 0.45
N ASP A 313 -36.03 4.59 1.69
CA ASP A 313 -37.29 4.95 2.34
C ASP A 313 -37.98 6.11 1.60
N ASP A 314 -37.22 7.13 1.20
CA ASP A 314 -37.75 8.28 0.46
C ASP A 314 -38.27 7.85 -0.91
N VAL A 315 -37.53 7.04 -1.64
CA VAL A 315 -37.91 6.50 -2.95
C VAL A 315 -39.16 5.60 -2.83
N SER A 316 -39.14 4.71 -1.82
CA SER A 316 -40.27 3.78 -1.58
C SER A 316 -41.54 4.50 -1.22
N GLN A 317 -41.46 5.52 -0.38
CA GLN A 317 -42.58 6.35 0.00
C GLN A 317 -43.13 7.12 -1.20
N ALA A 318 -42.28 7.84 -1.91
CA ALA A 318 -42.69 8.60 -3.10
C ALA A 318 -43.28 7.71 -4.20
N ALA A 319 -42.73 6.52 -4.42
CA ALA A 319 -43.28 5.56 -5.37
C ALA A 319 -44.70 5.11 -5.01
N LYS A 320 -44.99 4.86 -3.72
CA LYS A 320 -46.33 4.51 -3.22
C LYS A 320 -47.30 5.67 -3.32
N GLU A 321 -46.92 6.87 -2.92
CA GLU A 321 -47.76 8.08 -2.93
C GLU A 321 -48.18 8.46 -4.35
N HIS A 322 -47.25 8.29 -5.32
CA HIS A 322 -47.53 8.64 -6.72
C HIS A 322 -48.02 7.47 -7.58
N GLY A 323 -48.13 6.26 -7.03
CA GLY A 323 -48.56 5.08 -7.77
C GLY A 323 -47.66 4.69 -8.94
N VAL A 324 -46.39 4.94 -8.84
CA VAL A 324 -45.39 4.67 -9.89
C VAL A 324 -44.36 3.61 -9.46
N PRO A 325 -43.72 2.91 -10.41
CA PRO A 325 -42.70 1.95 -10.07
C PRO A 325 -41.52 2.59 -9.32
N PHE A 326 -40.95 1.88 -8.34
CA PHE A 326 -39.78 2.32 -7.53
C PHE A 326 -38.63 2.84 -8.41
N GLN A 327 -38.31 2.15 -9.49
CA GLN A 327 -37.23 2.52 -10.39
C GLN A 327 -37.45 3.87 -11.09
N VAL A 328 -38.67 4.27 -11.33
CA VAL A 328 -39.01 5.56 -11.97
C VAL A 328 -38.63 6.72 -11.03
N VAL A 329 -38.92 6.59 -9.75
CA VAL A 329 -38.53 7.57 -8.73
C VAL A 329 -37.02 7.55 -8.50
N TYR A 330 -36.44 6.34 -8.41
CA TYR A 330 -35.02 6.14 -8.20
C TYR A 330 -34.17 6.82 -9.30
N GLN A 331 -34.54 6.62 -10.56
CA GLN A 331 -33.87 7.28 -11.69
C GLN A 331 -34.05 8.79 -11.73
N ALA A 332 -35.25 9.28 -11.34
CA ALA A 332 -35.49 10.71 -11.26
C ALA A 332 -34.64 11.43 -10.19
N ALA A 333 -34.21 10.72 -9.18
CA ALA A 333 -33.31 11.25 -8.13
C ALA A 333 -31.82 11.18 -8.49
N LEU A 334 -31.45 10.46 -9.57
CA LEU A 334 -30.08 10.36 -10.05
C LEU A 334 -29.77 11.34 -11.21
N ASN A 335 -30.79 11.88 -11.87
CA ASN A 335 -30.70 12.86 -12.95
C ASN A 335 -30.78 14.28 -12.42
#